data_a6d4b3e5efdf3b2542a81e715a6ffd2b
#
_entry.id   a6d4b3e5efdf3b2542a81e715a6ffd2b
#
_cell.length_a   1.000
_cell.length_b   1.000
_cell.length_c   1.000
_cell.angle_alpha   90.00
_cell.angle_beta   90.00
_cell.angle_gamma   90.00
#
_symmetry.space_group_name_H-M   'P 1'
#
loop_
_entity.id
_entity.type
_entity.pdbx_description
1 polymer ?
#
loop_
_entity_poly.entity_id
_entity_poly.type
_entity_poly.pdbx_seq_one_letter_code
_entity_poly.pdbx_strand_id
1 'polypeptide(L)'
;MRADKFFSEKYGSRTKAAEAIEKGLILINGKSIKAKTEIKETDEISFIQPKESFVSNGGYKLDRALKTFGFDCQNKVFVDIGASTGGFTDCLLQYGAMKIYAVDVGESLLHESLQNDERVVVMDNTNARYLTNDTFKEKIDGIVTDVSFISLRLIFPVIKEILNTDGAAFVLIKPQFECENKHIGKSGIVSPSYHAAIVEKVLTYLTENTLYPLDIVNAPIRKGKNIEYVLLVSPQYKNAKTTVQIVEKVKGFVKANSLGKLE
;
A
#
# COMPACT_ATOMS: atom_id res chain seq x y z
N MET A 1 38.66 2.89 3.65
CA MET A 1 37.87 2.24 2.54
C MET A 1 36.65 3.10 2.25
N ARG A 2 36.24 3.28 0.97
CA ARG A 2 35.03 4.08 0.64
C ARG A 2 33.77 3.50 1.28
N ALA A 3 32.89 4.37 1.78
CA ALA A 3 31.65 4.00 2.49
C ALA A 3 30.72 3.12 1.64
N ASP A 4 30.51 3.45 0.35
CA ASP A 4 29.66 2.65 -0.54
C ASP A 4 30.17 1.20 -0.72
N LYS A 5 31.48 0.99 -0.69
CA LYS A 5 32.09 -0.33 -0.74
C LYS A 5 32.04 -1.03 0.61
N PHE A 6 32.30 -0.31 1.69
CA PHE A 6 32.30 -0.85 3.05
C PHE A 6 30.92 -1.41 3.43
N PHE A 7 29.86 -0.68 3.12
CA PHE A 7 28.49 -1.08 3.46
C PHE A 7 27.81 -1.97 2.39
N SER A 8 28.52 -2.31 1.29
CA SER A 8 27.90 -3.09 0.20
C SER A 8 27.44 -4.48 0.60
N GLU A 9 28.11 -5.13 1.54
CA GLU A 9 27.72 -6.43 2.07
C GLU A 9 26.42 -6.34 2.86
N LYS A 10 26.29 -5.37 3.76
CA LYS A 10 25.09 -5.13 4.57
C LYS A 10 23.85 -4.80 3.73
N TYR A 11 24.01 -4.05 2.64
CA TYR A 11 22.92 -3.60 1.77
C TYR A 11 22.74 -4.44 0.50
N GLY A 12 23.54 -5.49 0.34
CA GLY A 12 23.48 -6.42 -0.80
C GLY A 12 24.09 -5.89 -2.10
N SER A 13 24.43 -4.58 -2.21
CA SER A 13 25.16 -4.00 -3.34
C SER A 13 25.70 -2.61 -3.02
N ARG A 14 26.73 -2.17 -3.78
CA ARG A 14 27.28 -0.81 -3.66
C ARG A 14 26.26 0.28 -4.00
N THR A 15 25.38 0.03 -4.95
CA THR A 15 24.31 0.98 -5.34
C THR A 15 23.32 1.17 -4.20
N LYS A 16 22.86 0.10 -3.59
CA LYS A 16 21.94 0.16 -2.44
C LYS A 16 22.59 0.80 -1.21
N ALA A 17 23.88 0.53 -0.97
CA ALA A 17 24.65 1.20 0.07
C ALA A 17 24.78 2.71 -0.17
N ALA A 18 25.05 3.13 -1.41
CA ALA A 18 25.10 4.54 -1.78
C ALA A 18 23.75 5.25 -1.59
N GLU A 19 22.66 4.60 -1.97
CA GLU A 19 21.29 5.11 -1.74
C GLU A 19 20.97 5.26 -0.24
N ALA A 20 21.36 4.29 0.59
CA ALA A 20 21.18 4.36 2.04
C ALA A 20 21.99 5.53 2.66
N ILE A 21 23.20 5.74 2.18
CA ILE A 21 24.05 6.88 2.59
C ILE A 21 23.39 8.20 2.18
N GLU A 22 22.91 8.31 0.94
CA GLU A 22 22.28 9.52 0.42
C GLU A 22 20.99 9.88 1.18
N LYS A 23 20.25 8.86 1.61
CA LYS A 23 19.06 9.01 2.48
C LYS A 23 19.42 9.33 3.94
N GLY A 24 20.70 9.44 4.29
CA GLY A 24 21.15 9.75 5.65
C GLY A 24 20.94 8.61 6.66
N LEU A 25 20.77 7.37 6.17
CA LEU A 25 20.52 6.19 7.04
C LEU A 25 21.80 5.67 7.71
N ILE A 26 22.96 6.21 7.33
CA ILE A 26 24.27 5.85 7.89
C ILE A 26 24.95 7.13 8.35
N LEU A 27 25.25 7.17 9.63
CA LEU A 27 26.05 8.24 10.21
C LEU A 27 27.43 7.72 10.61
N ILE A 28 28.44 8.55 10.42
CA ILE A 28 29.79 8.32 10.94
C ILE A 28 30.12 9.45 11.91
N ASN A 29 30.49 9.10 13.13
CA ASN A 29 30.75 10.06 14.21
C ASN A 29 29.56 11.04 14.38
N GLY A 30 28.32 10.52 14.29
CA GLY A 30 27.07 11.29 14.42
C GLY A 30 26.74 12.19 13.23
N LYS A 31 27.49 12.13 12.11
CA LYS A 31 27.29 13.01 10.94
C LYS A 31 26.92 12.22 9.69
N SER A 32 26.05 12.80 8.87
CA SER A 32 25.77 12.28 7.52
C SER A 32 27.02 12.33 6.64
N ILE A 33 27.16 11.32 5.79
CA ILE A 33 28.34 11.12 4.93
C ILE A 33 27.96 11.07 3.46
N LYS A 34 28.95 11.07 2.58
CA LYS A 34 28.77 10.81 1.14
C LYS A 34 29.25 9.40 0.79
N ALA A 35 28.74 8.80 -0.27
CA ALA A 35 29.12 7.45 -0.72
C ALA A 35 30.65 7.29 -0.94
N LYS A 36 31.33 8.39 -1.26
CA LYS A 36 32.81 8.44 -1.47
C LYS A 36 33.60 8.68 -0.19
N THR A 37 32.95 8.93 0.95
CA THR A 37 33.66 9.16 2.23
C THR A 37 34.48 7.94 2.59
N GLU A 38 35.72 8.16 3.03
CA GLU A 38 36.58 7.08 3.53
C GLU A 38 36.29 6.78 4.98
N ILE A 39 36.07 5.49 5.27
CA ILE A 39 35.85 4.96 6.61
C ILE A 39 37.19 4.54 7.22
N LYS A 40 37.43 4.97 8.43
CA LYS A 40 38.56 4.60 9.26
C LYS A 40 38.16 3.58 10.32
N GLU A 41 39.07 2.78 10.81
CA GLU A 41 38.81 1.80 11.88
C GLU A 41 38.35 2.43 13.19
N THR A 42 38.69 3.69 13.40
CA THR A 42 38.34 4.45 14.61
C THR A 42 36.99 5.17 14.51
N ASP A 43 36.32 5.09 13.35
CA ASP A 43 35.03 5.78 13.17
C ASP A 43 33.89 5.04 13.88
N GLU A 44 33.10 5.81 14.61
CA GLU A 44 31.85 5.31 15.22
C GLU A 44 30.76 5.30 14.15
N ILE A 45 30.26 4.10 13.83
CA ILE A 45 29.22 3.90 12.82
C ILE A 45 27.87 3.72 13.51
N SER A 46 26.91 4.58 13.17
CA SER A 46 25.53 4.43 13.61
C SER A 46 24.59 4.34 12.41
N PHE A 47 23.58 3.49 12.54
CA PHE A 47 22.54 3.30 11.54
C PHE A 47 21.26 3.95 12.03
N ILE A 48 20.74 4.88 11.24
CA ILE A 48 19.38 5.39 11.45
C ILE A 48 18.46 4.39 10.77
N GLN A 49 17.65 3.69 11.54
CA GLN A 49 16.49 3.07 10.95
C GLN A 49 15.55 4.19 10.52
N PRO A 50 15.17 4.27 9.23
CA PRO A 50 14.10 5.20 8.85
C PRO A 50 12.92 4.88 9.75
N LYS A 51 12.37 5.87 10.40
CA LYS A 51 11.22 5.74 11.32
C LYS A 51 10.00 5.11 10.62
N GLU A 52 10.08 4.87 9.32
CA GLU A 52 9.00 4.46 8.43
C GLU A 52 9.54 3.63 7.23
N SER A 53 10.49 2.68 7.44
CA SER A 53 10.82 1.74 6.37
C SER A 53 9.87 0.55 6.44
N PHE A 54 9.03 0.42 5.42
CA PHE A 54 8.18 -0.76 5.27
C PHE A 54 8.90 -1.87 4.51
N VAL A 55 8.55 -3.13 4.78
CA VAL A 55 9.14 -4.30 4.11
C VAL A 55 8.99 -4.26 2.58
N SER A 56 8.02 -3.51 2.09
CA SER A 56 7.85 -3.25 0.66
C SER A 56 7.23 -1.89 0.38
N ASN A 57 7.26 -1.51 -0.90
CA ASN A 57 6.66 -0.26 -1.38
C ASN A 57 5.12 -0.17 -1.17
N GLY A 58 4.45 -1.29 -0.93
CA GLY A 58 3.04 -1.32 -0.56
C GLY A 58 2.78 -0.46 0.67
N GLY A 59 3.63 -0.58 1.71
CA GLY A 59 3.47 0.15 2.96
C GLY A 59 3.34 1.66 2.77
N TYR A 60 4.14 2.26 1.89
CA TYR A 60 4.04 3.71 1.61
C TYR A 60 2.73 4.14 0.96
N LYS A 61 2.07 3.24 0.22
CA LYS A 61 0.75 3.52 -0.38
C LYS A 61 -0.32 3.63 0.72
N LEU A 62 -0.31 2.66 1.64
CA LEU A 62 -1.26 2.64 2.75
C LEU A 62 -0.96 3.75 3.76
N ASP A 63 0.31 3.97 4.10
CA ASP A 63 0.76 5.05 4.98
C ASP A 63 0.24 6.42 4.52
N ARG A 64 0.39 6.72 3.23
CA ARG A 64 -0.16 7.95 2.65
C ARG A 64 -1.68 8.04 2.82
N ALA A 65 -2.40 6.95 2.61
CA ALA A 65 -3.84 6.90 2.77
C ALA A 65 -4.26 7.09 4.23
N LEU A 66 -3.64 6.37 5.16
CA LEU A 66 -3.92 6.49 6.60
C LEU A 66 -3.68 7.92 7.10
N LYS A 67 -2.55 8.54 6.73
CA LYS A 67 -2.24 9.94 7.06
C LYS A 67 -3.25 10.92 6.46
N THR A 68 -3.60 10.73 5.18
CA THR A 68 -4.51 11.64 4.48
C THR A 68 -5.93 11.58 5.03
N PHE A 69 -6.40 10.40 5.39
CA PHE A 69 -7.76 10.19 5.89
C PHE A 69 -7.87 10.32 7.42
N GLY A 70 -6.74 10.40 8.13
CA GLY A 70 -6.72 10.50 9.60
C GLY A 70 -7.30 9.24 10.27
N PHE A 71 -7.05 8.04 9.69
CA PHE A 71 -7.63 6.81 10.20
C PHE A 71 -6.79 6.22 11.33
N ASP A 72 -7.44 5.87 12.43
CA ASP A 72 -6.83 5.22 13.58
C ASP A 72 -6.92 3.69 13.46
N CYS A 73 -5.76 3.04 13.41
CA CYS A 73 -5.64 1.58 13.33
C CYS A 73 -5.46 0.90 14.70
N GLN A 74 -5.29 1.68 15.78
CA GLN A 74 -4.96 1.12 17.09
C GLN A 74 -6.06 0.17 17.58
N ASN A 75 -5.62 -0.97 18.09
CA ASN A 75 -6.47 -2.01 18.70
C ASN A 75 -7.54 -2.59 17.74
N LYS A 76 -7.36 -2.44 16.43
CA LYS A 76 -8.30 -2.95 15.40
C LYS A 76 -7.78 -4.23 14.76
N VAL A 77 -8.73 -5.05 14.28
CA VAL A 77 -8.47 -6.28 13.52
C VAL A 77 -8.64 -6.00 12.03
N PHE A 78 -7.63 -6.38 11.26
CA PHE A 78 -7.61 -6.17 9.81
C PHE A 78 -7.51 -7.47 9.02
N VAL A 79 -7.98 -7.41 7.78
CA VAL A 79 -7.66 -8.38 6.73
C VAL A 79 -6.88 -7.66 5.63
N ASP A 80 -5.70 -8.18 5.29
CA ASP A 80 -4.87 -7.71 4.16
C ASP A 80 -5.07 -8.68 2.99
N ILE A 81 -5.85 -8.27 1.98
CA ILE A 81 -6.18 -9.08 0.80
C ILE A 81 -5.15 -8.80 -0.30
N GLY A 82 -4.36 -9.83 -0.63
CA GLY A 82 -3.22 -9.71 -1.52
C GLY A 82 -1.97 -9.23 -0.78
N ALA A 83 -1.70 -9.82 0.38
CA ALA A 83 -0.64 -9.40 1.29
C ALA A 83 0.76 -9.44 0.65
N SER A 84 1.04 -10.41 -0.23
CA SER A 84 2.32 -10.56 -0.92
C SER A 84 3.50 -10.51 0.08
N THR A 85 4.47 -9.61 -0.12
CA THR A 85 5.60 -9.43 0.82
C THR A 85 5.21 -8.75 2.14
N GLY A 86 3.96 -8.30 2.31
CA GLY A 86 3.44 -7.77 3.57
C GLY A 86 3.59 -6.26 3.75
N GLY A 87 3.67 -5.49 2.66
CA GLY A 87 3.84 -4.04 2.80
C GLY A 87 2.67 -3.36 3.53
N PHE A 88 1.43 -3.75 3.24
CA PHE A 88 0.26 -3.23 3.93
C PHE A 88 0.18 -3.77 5.36
N THR A 89 0.42 -5.06 5.55
CA THR A 89 0.52 -5.71 6.87
C THR A 89 1.51 -4.98 7.78
N ASP A 90 2.73 -4.74 7.32
CA ASP A 90 3.77 -4.02 8.08
C ASP A 90 3.32 -2.59 8.43
N CYS A 91 2.72 -1.88 7.48
CA CYS A 91 2.18 -0.55 7.73
C CYS A 91 1.13 -0.58 8.85
N LEU A 92 0.16 -1.49 8.79
CA LEU A 92 -0.88 -1.63 9.83
C LEU A 92 -0.28 -1.94 11.21
N LEU A 93 0.73 -2.83 11.28
CA LEU A 93 1.42 -3.15 12.54
C LEU A 93 2.10 -1.92 13.15
N GLN A 94 2.77 -1.11 12.31
CA GLN A 94 3.41 0.13 12.75
C GLN A 94 2.38 1.18 13.22
N TYR A 95 1.16 1.15 12.69
CA TYR A 95 0.03 1.98 13.13
C TYR A 95 -0.76 1.39 14.31
N GLY A 96 -0.27 0.29 14.91
CA GLY A 96 -0.81 -0.27 16.15
C GLY A 96 -2.02 -1.19 15.96
N ALA A 97 -2.19 -1.80 14.79
CA ALA A 97 -3.20 -2.83 14.59
C ALA A 97 -3.01 -3.98 15.60
N MET A 98 -4.11 -4.45 16.17
CA MET A 98 -4.10 -5.53 17.16
C MET A 98 -3.86 -6.89 16.51
N LYS A 99 -4.45 -7.11 15.34
CA LYS A 99 -4.35 -8.37 14.61
C LYS A 99 -4.54 -8.17 13.11
N ILE A 100 -3.81 -8.92 12.30
CA ILE A 100 -3.91 -8.86 10.85
C ILE A 100 -3.96 -10.28 10.28
N TYR A 101 -4.98 -10.56 9.49
CA TYR A 101 -5.08 -11.74 8.66
C TYR A 101 -4.47 -11.42 7.29
N ALA A 102 -3.26 -11.91 7.04
CA ALA A 102 -2.53 -11.67 5.79
C ALA A 102 -2.89 -12.77 4.78
N VAL A 103 -3.77 -12.43 3.83
CA VAL A 103 -4.34 -13.36 2.86
C VAL A 103 -3.66 -13.22 1.50
N ASP A 104 -3.14 -14.32 0.96
CA ASP A 104 -2.61 -14.37 -0.40
C ASP A 104 -2.89 -15.72 -1.08
N VAL A 105 -3.01 -15.71 -2.40
CA VAL A 105 -3.11 -16.95 -3.21
C VAL A 105 -1.76 -17.64 -3.41
N GLY A 106 -0.66 -16.92 -3.20
CA GLY A 106 0.70 -17.44 -3.22
C GLY A 106 1.06 -18.14 -1.92
N GLU A 107 2.25 -18.71 -1.88
CA GLU A 107 2.80 -19.40 -0.74
C GLU A 107 4.13 -18.79 -0.33
N SER A 108 4.33 -18.62 0.99
CA SER A 108 5.58 -18.14 1.59
C SER A 108 6.09 -16.80 1.03
N LEU A 109 5.17 -15.91 0.63
CA LEU A 109 5.51 -14.60 0.08
C LEU A 109 5.80 -13.56 1.16
N LEU A 110 5.17 -13.71 2.33
CA LEU A 110 5.25 -12.74 3.41
C LEU A 110 6.67 -12.64 3.97
N HIS A 111 7.15 -11.44 4.25
CA HIS A 111 8.48 -11.22 4.82
C HIS A 111 8.63 -11.94 6.17
N GLU A 112 9.79 -12.55 6.42
CA GLU A 112 10.06 -13.38 7.61
C GLU A 112 9.72 -12.68 8.94
N SER A 113 10.04 -11.39 9.06
CA SER A 113 9.71 -10.63 10.27
C SER A 113 8.22 -10.53 10.57
N LEU A 114 7.37 -10.59 9.53
CA LEU A 114 5.93 -10.55 9.66
C LEU A 114 5.33 -11.92 9.90
N GLN A 115 5.94 -12.97 9.34
CA GLN A 115 5.54 -14.35 9.63
C GLN A 115 5.74 -14.72 11.11
N ASN A 116 6.74 -14.10 11.75
CA ASN A 116 7.07 -14.33 13.16
C ASN A 116 6.39 -13.34 14.14
N ASP A 117 5.59 -12.37 13.65
CA ASP A 117 4.84 -11.45 14.52
C ASP A 117 3.53 -12.13 15.00
N GLU A 118 3.36 -12.26 16.31
CA GLU A 118 2.19 -12.93 16.92
C GLU A 118 0.84 -12.28 16.58
N ARG A 119 0.86 -11.03 16.10
CA ARG A 119 -0.33 -10.30 15.65
C ARG A 119 -0.73 -10.66 14.22
N VAL A 120 0.10 -11.39 13.48
CA VAL A 120 -0.14 -11.75 12.07
C VAL A 120 -0.57 -13.20 11.96
N VAL A 121 -1.69 -13.41 11.33
CA VAL A 121 -2.18 -14.74 10.92
C VAL A 121 -1.94 -14.88 9.42
N VAL A 122 -0.98 -15.73 9.06
CA VAL A 122 -0.65 -15.99 7.65
C VAL A 122 -1.69 -16.93 7.04
N MET A 123 -2.27 -16.54 5.93
CA MET A 123 -3.28 -17.30 5.18
C MET A 123 -2.82 -17.46 3.72
N ASP A 124 -1.78 -18.26 3.54
CA ASP A 124 -1.24 -18.63 2.22
C ASP A 124 -2.22 -19.54 1.46
N ASN A 125 -2.03 -19.65 0.14
CA ASN A 125 -2.86 -20.47 -0.75
C ASN A 125 -4.36 -20.19 -0.61
N THR A 126 -4.73 -18.99 -0.17
CA THR A 126 -6.10 -18.61 0.15
C THR A 126 -6.67 -17.66 -0.88
N ASN A 127 -7.70 -18.10 -1.59
CA ASN A 127 -8.40 -17.23 -2.53
C ASN A 127 -9.42 -16.38 -1.79
N ALA A 128 -9.15 -15.08 -1.71
CA ALA A 128 -9.98 -14.12 -0.98
C ALA A 128 -11.46 -14.14 -1.38
N ARG A 129 -11.80 -14.53 -2.61
CA ARG A 129 -13.19 -14.60 -3.09
C ARG A 129 -14.07 -15.59 -2.31
N TYR A 130 -13.47 -16.48 -1.54
CA TYR A 130 -14.19 -17.48 -0.74
C TYR A 130 -14.18 -17.17 0.76
N LEU A 131 -13.66 -16.01 1.17
CA LEU A 131 -13.72 -15.60 2.57
C LEU A 131 -15.15 -15.23 2.97
N THR A 132 -15.50 -15.65 4.16
CA THR A 132 -16.79 -15.34 4.82
C THR A 132 -16.54 -14.90 6.26
N ASN A 133 -17.55 -14.39 6.93
CA ASN A 133 -17.46 -14.06 8.36
C ASN A 133 -16.98 -15.23 9.21
N ASP A 134 -17.37 -16.45 8.88
CA ASP A 134 -16.99 -17.67 9.63
C ASP A 134 -15.49 -18.04 9.45
N THR A 135 -14.80 -17.40 8.50
CA THR A 135 -13.36 -17.59 8.32
C THR A 135 -12.55 -16.99 9.48
N PHE A 136 -13.10 -15.99 10.14
CA PHE A 136 -12.39 -15.20 11.15
C PHE A 136 -12.96 -15.44 12.54
N LYS A 137 -12.06 -15.41 13.55
CA LYS A 137 -12.47 -15.55 14.96
C LYS A 137 -13.01 -14.24 15.53
N GLU A 138 -12.51 -13.12 15.04
CA GLU A 138 -12.85 -11.77 15.47
C GLU A 138 -13.67 -11.04 14.39
N LYS A 139 -14.39 -10.01 14.82
CA LYS A 139 -15.01 -9.05 13.90
C LYS A 139 -13.91 -8.26 13.17
N ILE A 140 -14.08 -8.08 11.88
CA ILE A 140 -13.12 -7.36 11.05
C ILE A 140 -13.44 -5.87 11.05
N ASP A 141 -12.57 -5.07 11.66
CA ASP A 141 -12.71 -3.61 11.76
C ASP A 141 -12.18 -2.88 10.54
N GLY A 142 -11.25 -3.51 9.83
CA GLY A 142 -10.66 -2.92 8.64
C GLY A 142 -10.25 -3.94 7.60
N ILE A 143 -10.29 -3.53 6.33
CA ILE A 143 -9.79 -4.33 5.21
C ILE A 143 -8.84 -3.44 4.41
N VAL A 144 -7.69 -3.98 4.04
CA VAL A 144 -6.80 -3.36 3.07
C VAL A 144 -6.65 -4.29 1.88
N THR A 145 -6.50 -3.75 0.65
CA THR A 145 -6.34 -4.61 -0.52
C THR A 145 -5.37 -4.01 -1.53
N ASP A 146 -4.37 -4.81 -1.92
CA ASP A 146 -3.39 -4.52 -2.99
C ASP A 146 -3.32 -5.70 -3.98
N VAL A 147 -4.46 -6.09 -4.54
CA VAL A 147 -4.57 -7.21 -5.49
C VAL A 147 -4.04 -6.87 -6.89
N SER A 148 -3.54 -7.87 -7.59
CA SER A 148 -3.04 -7.77 -8.96
C SER A 148 -3.69 -8.79 -9.87
N PHE A 149 -3.84 -8.46 -11.16
CA PHE A 149 -4.40 -9.33 -12.21
C PHE A 149 -5.85 -9.79 -11.97
N ILE A 150 -6.59 -9.06 -11.14
CA ILE A 150 -8.01 -9.29 -10.84
C ILE A 150 -8.72 -7.95 -10.73
N SER A 151 -9.98 -7.89 -11.17
CA SER A 151 -10.82 -6.70 -11.00
C SER A 151 -11.41 -6.64 -9.59
N LEU A 152 -11.49 -5.43 -9.03
CA LEU A 152 -12.13 -5.13 -7.75
C LEU A 152 -13.63 -5.52 -7.73
N ARG A 153 -14.25 -5.68 -8.90
CA ARG A 153 -15.61 -6.21 -9.00
C ARG A 153 -15.79 -7.54 -8.26
N LEU A 154 -14.73 -8.38 -8.24
CA LEU A 154 -14.74 -9.68 -7.56
C LEU A 154 -14.36 -9.60 -6.08
N ILE A 155 -13.85 -8.45 -5.63
CA ILE A 155 -13.40 -8.24 -4.25
C ILE A 155 -14.45 -7.50 -3.41
N PHE A 156 -15.22 -6.58 -4.00
CA PHE A 156 -16.25 -5.85 -3.25
C PHE A 156 -17.31 -6.75 -2.59
N PRO A 157 -17.80 -7.85 -3.20
CA PRO A 157 -18.70 -8.78 -2.50
C PRO A 157 -18.09 -9.34 -1.21
N VAL A 158 -16.80 -9.67 -1.24
CA VAL A 158 -16.07 -10.17 -0.06
C VAL A 158 -15.93 -9.09 1.00
N ILE A 159 -15.53 -7.88 0.60
CA ILE A 159 -15.46 -6.74 1.53
C ILE A 159 -16.80 -6.53 2.22
N LYS A 160 -17.90 -6.58 1.46
CA LYS A 160 -19.25 -6.43 2.01
C LYS A 160 -19.61 -7.53 3.01
N GLU A 161 -19.21 -8.75 2.72
CA GLU A 161 -19.49 -9.93 3.55
C GLU A 161 -18.73 -9.87 4.88
N ILE A 162 -17.44 -9.57 4.87
CA ILE A 162 -16.57 -9.76 6.04
C ILE A 162 -16.32 -8.48 6.87
N LEU A 163 -16.53 -7.29 6.29
CA LEU A 163 -16.31 -6.02 7.00
C LEU A 163 -17.46 -5.73 7.95
N ASN A 164 -17.17 -5.44 9.22
CA ASN A 164 -18.20 -5.05 10.16
C ASN A 164 -18.87 -3.72 9.75
N THR A 165 -20.07 -3.44 10.27
CA THR A 165 -20.88 -2.28 9.89
C THR A 165 -20.23 -0.94 10.18
N ASP A 166 -19.35 -0.85 11.19
CA ASP A 166 -18.63 0.35 11.59
C ASP A 166 -17.19 0.36 11.05
N GLY A 167 -16.84 -0.64 10.26
CA GLY A 167 -15.51 -0.82 9.68
C GLY A 167 -15.25 0.06 8.46
N ALA A 168 -14.00 0.06 8.02
CA ALA A 168 -13.56 0.74 6.81
C ALA A 168 -12.63 -0.13 5.96
N ALA A 169 -12.72 0.03 4.63
CA ALA A 169 -11.79 -0.65 3.72
C ALA A 169 -10.95 0.37 2.94
N PHE A 170 -9.68 0.05 2.76
CA PHE A 170 -8.71 0.80 1.95
C PHE A 170 -8.42 -0.01 0.70
N VAL A 171 -9.00 0.38 -0.41
CA VAL A 171 -8.99 -0.39 -1.65
C VAL A 171 -8.05 0.26 -2.66
N LEU A 172 -6.96 -0.42 -3.02
CA LEU A 172 -6.04 0.08 -4.03
C LEU A 172 -6.60 -0.16 -5.43
N ILE A 173 -6.93 0.93 -6.11
CA ILE A 173 -7.35 0.91 -7.52
C ILE A 173 -6.11 0.99 -8.41
N LYS A 174 -5.90 -0.04 -9.20
CA LYS A 174 -4.84 -0.13 -10.21
C LYS A 174 -5.48 -0.02 -11.59
N PRO A 175 -5.39 1.13 -12.28
CA PRO A 175 -6.09 1.35 -13.54
C PRO A 175 -5.85 0.26 -14.58
N GLN A 176 -4.65 -0.31 -14.63
CA GLN A 176 -4.26 -1.36 -15.57
C GLN A 176 -5.01 -2.68 -15.39
N PHE A 177 -5.62 -2.93 -14.23
CA PHE A 177 -6.42 -4.14 -13.99
C PHE A 177 -7.93 -3.89 -14.05
N GLU A 178 -8.34 -2.63 -14.22
CA GLU A 178 -9.74 -2.23 -14.29
C GLU A 178 -10.17 -1.73 -15.66
N CYS A 179 -9.23 -1.43 -16.56
CA CYS A 179 -9.51 -0.97 -17.92
C CYS A 179 -9.51 -2.11 -18.95
N GLU A 180 -10.01 -1.80 -20.12
CA GLU A 180 -9.87 -2.68 -21.29
C GLU A 180 -8.43 -2.64 -21.83
N ASN A 181 -7.94 -3.76 -22.38
CA ASN A 181 -6.58 -3.88 -22.90
C ASN A 181 -6.21 -2.82 -23.94
N LYS A 182 -7.18 -2.34 -24.72
CA LYS A 182 -6.96 -1.27 -25.72
C LYS A 182 -6.51 0.06 -25.13
N HIS A 183 -6.73 0.28 -23.83
CA HIS A 183 -6.33 1.51 -23.12
C HIS A 183 -4.94 1.41 -22.47
N ILE A 184 -4.32 0.24 -22.54
CA ILE A 184 -2.99 -0.03 -21.99
C ILE A 184 -1.96 0.19 -23.10
N GLY A 185 -1.05 1.13 -22.89
CA GLY A 185 0.06 1.36 -23.82
C GLY A 185 1.06 0.21 -23.83
N LYS A 186 1.97 0.20 -24.82
CA LYS A 186 3.02 -0.85 -24.95
C LYS A 186 3.90 -1.00 -23.72
N SER A 187 4.02 0.05 -22.89
CA SER A 187 4.75 0.04 -21.62
C SER A 187 3.95 -0.50 -20.43
N GLY A 188 2.70 -0.95 -20.64
CA GLY A 188 1.80 -1.35 -19.54
C GLY A 188 1.16 -0.17 -18.81
N ILE A 189 1.34 1.07 -19.31
CA ILE A 189 0.81 2.28 -18.68
C ILE A 189 -0.52 2.65 -19.33
N VAL A 190 -1.53 2.88 -18.49
CA VAL A 190 -2.83 3.41 -18.89
C VAL A 190 -2.72 4.91 -19.11
N SER A 191 -3.25 5.42 -20.22
CA SER A 191 -3.27 6.88 -20.44
C SER A 191 -4.05 7.57 -19.30
N PRO A 192 -3.47 8.63 -18.69
CA PRO A 192 -4.13 9.37 -17.62
C PRO A 192 -5.53 9.90 -17.96
N SER A 193 -5.84 10.12 -19.25
CA SER A 193 -7.17 10.54 -19.71
C SER A 193 -8.29 9.53 -19.41
N TYR A 194 -7.95 8.25 -19.22
CA TYR A 194 -8.94 7.20 -18.90
C TYR A 194 -9.15 6.99 -17.41
N HIS A 195 -8.27 7.52 -16.54
CA HIS A 195 -8.30 7.23 -15.10
C HIS A 195 -9.63 7.62 -14.45
N ALA A 196 -10.21 8.77 -14.83
CA ALA A 196 -11.51 9.22 -14.30
C ALA A 196 -12.63 8.22 -14.61
N ALA A 197 -12.74 7.77 -15.87
CA ALA A 197 -13.75 6.80 -16.29
C ALA A 197 -13.52 5.41 -15.65
N ILE A 198 -12.27 5.02 -15.47
CA ILE A 198 -11.92 3.75 -14.79
C ILE A 198 -12.36 3.80 -13.32
N VAL A 199 -12.08 4.88 -12.60
CA VAL A 199 -12.51 5.03 -11.22
C VAL A 199 -14.03 5.10 -11.12
N GLU A 200 -14.71 5.80 -12.01
CA GLU A 200 -16.18 5.83 -12.07
C GLU A 200 -16.78 4.43 -12.23
N LYS A 201 -16.20 3.60 -13.12
CA LYS A 201 -16.58 2.19 -13.28
C LYS A 201 -16.37 1.39 -11.98
N VAL A 202 -15.25 1.59 -11.28
CA VAL A 202 -14.99 0.93 -9.99
C VAL A 202 -16.01 1.35 -8.94
N LEU A 203 -16.41 2.63 -8.92
CA LEU A 203 -17.46 3.13 -8.01
C LEU A 203 -18.84 2.52 -8.31
N THR A 204 -19.15 2.19 -9.56
CA THR A 204 -20.36 1.45 -9.90
C THR A 204 -20.34 0.06 -9.25
N TYR A 205 -19.25 -0.68 -9.38
CA TYR A 205 -19.12 -1.99 -8.72
C TYR A 205 -19.22 -1.89 -7.19
N LEU A 206 -18.67 -0.83 -6.60
CA LEU A 206 -18.75 -0.56 -5.18
C LEU A 206 -20.22 -0.41 -4.72
N THR A 207 -20.98 0.45 -5.41
CA THR A 207 -22.37 0.74 -5.05
C THR A 207 -23.32 -0.42 -5.31
N GLU A 208 -23.06 -1.25 -6.32
CA GLU A 208 -23.78 -2.51 -6.56
C GLU A 208 -23.69 -3.46 -5.35
N ASN A 209 -22.64 -3.35 -4.55
CA ASN A 209 -22.41 -4.13 -3.34
C ASN A 209 -22.85 -3.40 -2.05
N THR A 210 -23.63 -2.31 -2.15
CA THR A 210 -24.02 -1.51 -0.98
C THR A 210 -22.84 -1.08 -0.10
N LEU A 211 -21.76 -0.70 -0.77
CA LEU A 211 -20.59 -0.06 -0.19
C LEU A 211 -20.52 1.38 -0.69
N TYR A 212 -19.93 2.26 0.10
CA TYR A 212 -19.96 3.70 -0.16
C TYR A 212 -18.56 4.30 -0.11
N PRO A 213 -18.21 5.15 -1.08
CA PRO A 213 -16.90 5.83 -1.08
C PRO A 213 -16.89 6.98 -0.08
N LEU A 214 -15.93 7.00 0.81
CA LEU A 214 -15.74 8.11 1.75
C LEU A 214 -14.73 9.13 1.23
N ASP A 215 -13.62 8.67 0.67
CA ASP A 215 -12.61 9.53 0.06
C ASP A 215 -11.66 8.75 -0.85
N ILE A 216 -10.82 9.46 -1.61
CA ILE A 216 -9.78 8.89 -2.47
C ILE A 216 -8.50 9.72 -2.41
N VAL A 217 -7.34 9.05 -2.45
CA VAL A 217 -6.03 9.67 -2.56
C VAL A 217 -5.17 8.90 -3.59
N ASN A 218 -4.25 9.58 -4.27
CA ASN A 218 -3.26 8.90 -5.09
C ASN A 218 -2.20 8.22 -4.21
N ALA A 219 -1.76 7.02 -4.57
CA ALA A 219 -0.57 6.42 -4.00
C ALA A 219 0.69 7.24 -4.38
N PRO A 220 1.82 7.09 -3.66
CA PRO A 220 3.07 7.75 -4.04
C PRO A 220 3.44 7.44 -5.49
N ILE A 221 3.75 8.50 -6.24
CA ILE A 221 3.99 8.37 -7.68
C ILE A 221 5.39 7.87 -7.96
N ARG A 222 5.50 6.96 -8.89
CA ARG A 222 6.77 6.42 -9.36
C ARG A 222 6.94 6.71 -10.85
N LYS A 223 8.11 7.23 -11.19
CA LYS A 223 8.46 7.50 -12.61
C LYS A 223 8.30 6.24 -13.46
N GLY A 224 7.56 6.34 -14.56
CA GLY A 224 7.35 5.23 -15.48
C GLY A 224 6.40 4.12 -14.98
N LYS A 225 5.57 4.42 -13.97
CA LYS A 225 4.52 3.51 -13.47
C LYS A 225 3.15 4.16 -13.56
N ASN A 226 2.09 3.35 -13.51
CA ASN A 226 0.72 3.85 -13.41
C ASN A 226 0.53 4.66 -12.13
N ILE A 227 -0.28 5.70 -12.18
CA ILE A 227 -0.84 6.33 -10.99
C ILE A 227 -1.87 5.34 -10.43
N GLU A 228 -1.71 4.98 -9.17
CA GLU A 228 -2.64 4.13 -8.43
C GLU A 228 -3.36 4.99 -7.37
N TYR A 229 -4.53 4.55 -6.94
CA TYR A 229 -5.36 5.30 -6.00
C TYR A 229 -5.80 4.41 -4.84
N VAL A 230 -5.79 4.94 -3.62
CA VAL A 230 -6.40 4.28 -2.47
C VAL A 230 -7.76 4.92 -2.23
N LEU A 231 -8.80 4.11 -2.37
CA LEU A 231 -10.20 4.47 -2.10
C LEU A 231 -10.55 4.05 -0.67
N LEU A 232 -11.02 4.99 0.13
CA LEU A 232 -11.59 4.72 1.45
C LEU A 232 -13.08 4.39 1.30
N VAL A 233 -13.49 3.25 1.83
CA VAL A 233 -14.81 2.65 1.65
C VAL A 233 -15.45 2.36 3.00
N SER A 234 -16.77 2.53 3.09
CA SER A 234 -17.57 2.15 4.26
C SER A 234 -18.79 1.35 3.85
N PRO A 235 -19.27 0.41 4.66
CA PRO A 235 -20.58 -0.22 4.50
C PRO A 235 -21.74 0.71 4.88
N GLN A 236 -21.47 1.89 5.45
CA GLN A 236 -22.46 2.89 5.83
C GLN A 236 -22.49 4.05 4.85
N TYR A 237 -23.66 4.53 4.51
CA TYR A 237 -23.85 5.71 3.65
C TYR A 237 -23.43 7.02 4.32
N LYS A 238 -23.32 7.05 5.65
CA LYS A 238 -22.93 8.25 6.42
C LYS A 238 -21.58 8.80 5.95
N ASN A 239 -21.56 10.09 5.62
CA ASN A 239 -20.38 10.80 5.08
C ASN A 239 -19.90 10.33 3.69
N ALA A 240 -20.72 9.52 2.98
CA ALA A 240 -20.36 9.08 1.64
C ALA A 240 -20.24 10.27 0.68
N LYS A 241 -19.17 10.23 -0.13
CA LYS A 241 -19.00 11.16 -1.25
C LYS A 241 -19.76 10.65 -2.47
N THR A 242 -20.23 11.57 -3.29
CA THR A 242 -20.84 11.21 -4.58
C THR A 242 -19.74 10.76 -5.56
N THR A 243 -20.15 9.97 -6.55
CA THR A 243 -19.27 9.58 -7.67
C THR A 243 -18.59 10.79 -8.30
N VAL A 244 -19.33 11.90 -8.50
CA VAL A 244 -18.81 13.12 -9.08
C VAL A 244 -17.68 13.70 -8.22
N GLN A 245 -17.84 13.76 -6.90
CA GLN A 245 -16.83 14.30 -5.99
C GLN A 245 -15.53 13.46 -6.01
N ILE A 246 -15.63 12.13 -6.07
CA ILE A 246 -14.47 11.24 -6.16
C ILE A 246 -13.77 11.41 -7.52
N VAL A 247 -14.53 11.40 -8.61
CA VAL A 247 -14.01 11.54 -9.97
C VAL A 247 -13.30 12.89 -10.18
N GLU A 248 -13.83 13.98 -9.65
CA GLU A 248 -13.17 15.30 -9.73
C GLU A 248 -11.82 15.31 -8.96
N LYS A 249 -11.71 14.64 -7.83
CA LYS A 249 -10.41 14.45 -7.16
C LYS A 249 -9.41 13.71 -8.05
N VAL A 250 -9.84 12.63 -8.72
CA VAL A 250 -8.98 11.87 -9.64
C VAL A 250 -8.49 12.75 -10.80
N LYS A 251 -9.36 13.55 -11.41
CA LYS A 251 -8.98 14.52 -12.44
C LYS A 251 -7.95 15.52 -11.91
N GLY A 252 -8.13 15.98 -10.67
CA GLY A 252 -7.17 16.84 -9.97
C GLY A 252 -5.78 16.20 -9.82
N PHE A 253 -5.71 14.96 -9.41
CA PHE A 253 -4.44 14.21 -9.30
C PHE A 253 -3.77 14.02 -10.65
N VAL A 254 -4.52 13.64 -11.69
CA VAL A 254 -3.99 13.49 -13.05
C VAL A 254 -3.41 14.82 -13.54
N LYS A 255 -4.12 15.94 -13.36
CA LYS A 255 -3.64 17.27 -13.74
C LYS A 255 -2.38 17.68 -12.96
N ALA A 256 -2.35 17.43 -11.64
CA ALA A 256 -1.20 17.75 -10.81
C ALA A 256 0.03 16.93 -11.20
N ASN A 257 -0.14 15.64 -11.53
CA ASN A 257 0.95 14.79 -12.03
C ASN A 257 1.52 15.30 -13.36
N SER A 258 0.68 15.72 -14.30
CA SER A 258 1.12 16.27 -15.59
C SER A 258 1.94 17.57 -15.44
N LEU A 259 1.76 18.28 -14.33
CA LEU A 259 2.49 19.50 -13.98
C LEU A 259 3.73 19.24 -13.10
N GLY A 260 4.05 17.97 -12.79
CA GLY A 260 5.14 17.61 -11.88
C GLY A 260 4.93 18.05 -10.43
N LYS A 261 3.66 18.24 -10.00
CA LYS A 261 3.27 18.75 -8.67
C LYS A 261 2.80 17.66 -7.69
N LEU A 262 2.78 16.40 -8.11
CA LEU A 262 2.49 15.27 -7.22
C LEU A 262 3.80 14.59 -6.80
N GLU A 263 3.92 14.32 -5.49
CA GLU A 263 4.96 13.50 -4.88
C GLU A 263 4.44 12.09 -4.57
#